data_d8aa2bd4f11a0c2da29f60a7b96e13df
#
_entry.id   d8aa2bd4f11a0c2da29f60a7b96e13df
#
_cell.length_a   1.000
_cell.length_b   1.000
_cell.length_c   1.000
_cell.angle_alpha   90.00
_cell.angle_beta   90.00
_cell.angle_gamma   90.00
#
_symmetry.space_group_name_H-M   'P 1'
#
loop_
_entity.id
_entity.type
_entity.pdbx_description
1 polymer ?
#
loop_
_entity_poly.entity_id
_entity_poly.type
_entity_poly.pdbx_seq_one_letter_code
_entity_poly.pdbx_strand_id
1 'polypeptide(L)'
;KSNDEISHIAEFGIAFLMFTIGLEFSFKHLMSMKKEVFLNGGLQVCLSGFIMGVMLYYALHLNDETALIAGLAFALSSTAIVLKTLNDNGDVSKIYGRKALGILLFQDIAVIPILLMIDMFSSQDASINELLLKTFTSAVILIVVLFLLGKYVINWIFYKVVQTNSQEVFIATILFLVVGASTLAHFFGFSYSLGAFLAGMMMAETQYKHQIEVDLIPFRDLLLGLFFITVGMQINFVVVLSNIWLVLGLVFSIMVVKAIVVFAVLNIYLKRRVAAKTALSVCQIGEFALAVFGLMTTRNLLDVQTAQIFIAASVISMFATPFILKKLDVLADLVEREVVVESNETLKPQKLKNHIVVFGYDRLGQEVVLRLKETKLLYIVLDNDISLVELGRSRGENVFLGNVLQSDTLENACLNDAAAVIITVSNEQRVELIAQKIKDYGANIQTIIKANGEGNKDIFGELGANFHLISEERVMAKTLVHEALQCKIDHDVRA
;
A
#
# COMPACT_ATOMS: atom_id res chain seq x y z
N LYS A 1 -30.41 -19.66 2.11
CA LYS A 1 -29.62 -20.06 3.32
C LYS A 1 -28.17 -20.43 2.99
N SER A 2 -27.91 -21.21 1.92
CA SER A 2 -26.51 -21.58 1.58
C SER A 2 -25.68 -20.43 1.03
N ASN A 3 -26.28 -19.45 0.36
CA ASN A 3 -25.55 -18.30 -0.19
C ASN A 3 -25.10 -17.32 0.92
N ASP A 4 -25.90 -17.16 1.97
CA ASP A 4 -25.55 -16.25 3.07
C ASP A 4 -24.35 -16.79 3.88
N GLU A 5 -24.30 -18.09 4.12
CA GLU A 5 -23.20 -18.73 4.83
C GLU A 5 -21.88 -18.65 4.05
N ILE A 6 -21.91 -18.83 2.72
CA ILE A 6 -20.74 -18.69 1.86
C ILE A 6 -20.28 -17.22 1.82
N SER A 7 -21.22 -16.28 1.80
CA SER A 7 -20.93 -14.84 1.82
C SER A 7 -20.19 -14.44 3.10
N HIS A 8 -20.64 -14.93 4.26
CA HIS A 8 -19.94 -14.67 5.53
C HIS A 8 -18.53 -15.25 5.57
N ILE A 9 -18.32 -16.46 5.03
CA ILE A 9 -16.96 -17.02 4.94
C ILE A 9 -16.08 -16.18 4.02
N ALA A 10 -16.63 -15.68 2.92
CA ALA A 10 -15.91 -14.84 1.97
C ALA A 10 -15.50 -13.48 2.56
N GLU A 11 -16.32 -12.89 3.45
CA GLU A 11 -15.98 -11.64 4.16
C GLU A 11 -14.72 -11.78 5.02
N PHE A 12 -14.45 -12.96 5.57
CA PHE A 12 -13.21 -13.23 6.28
C PHE A 12 -11.99 -13.18 5.36
N GLY A 13 -12.13 -13.43 4.06
CA GLY A 13 -11.04 -13.26 3.09
C GLY A 13 -10.55 -11.83 3.05
N ILE A 14 -11.48 -10.85 3.04
CA ILE A 14 -11.14 -9.43 3.12
C ILE A 14 -10.53 -9.12 4.51
N ALA A 15 -11.10 -9.68 5.58
CA ALA A 15 -10.56 -9.48 6.91
C ALA A 15 -9.09 -9.96 7.01
N PHE A 16 -8.75 -11.13 6.47
CA PHE A 16 -7.36 -11.59 6.44
C PHE A 16 -6.44 -10.73 5.58
N LEU A 17 -6.92 -10.22 4.44
CA LEU A 17 -6.17 -9.26 3.64
C LEU A 17 -5.90 -7.98 4.46
N MET A 18 -6.92 -7.42 5.09
CA MET A 18 -6.81 -6.22 5.92
C MET A 18 -5.90 -6.42 7.14
N PHE A 19 -5.93 -7.62 7.72
CA PHE A 19 -5.01 -7.97 8.79
C PHE A 19 -3.54 -7.97 8.32
N THR A 20 -3.24 -8.58 7.17
CA THR A 20 -1.86 -8.58 6.63
C THR A 20 -1.38 -7.18 6.28
N ILE A 21 -2.26 -6.33 5.77
CA ILE A 21 -1.95 -4.92 5.54
C ILE A 21 -1.72 -4.21 6.88
N GLY A 22 -2.57 -4.47 7.89
CA GLY A 22 -2.38 -3.96 9.24
C GLY A 22 -1.01 -4.31 9.83
N LEU A 23 -0.48 -5.51 9.55
CA LEU A 23 0.88 -5.92 9.96
C LEU A 23 1.99 -5.05 9.33
N GLU A 24 1.78 -4.49 8.16
CA GLU A 24 2.74 -3.58 7.53
C GLU A 24 2.77 -2.19 8.21
N PHE A 25 1.68 -1.81 8.88
CA PHE A 25 1.48 -0.49 9.47
C PHE A 25 1.40 -0.54 10.99
N SER A 26 2.36 0.07 11.68
CA SER A 26 2.25 0.29 13.12
C SER A 26 1.26 1.44 13.44
N PHE A 27 0.68 1.43 14.64
CA PHE A 27 -0.21 2.52 15.10
C PHE A 27 0.47 3.90 15.01
N LYS A 28 1.77 3.97 15.30
CA LYS A 28 2.57 5.19 15.16
C LYS A 28 2.62 5.67 13.70
N HIS A 29 2.71 4.75 12.74
CA HIS A 29 2.69 5.08 11.32
C HIS A 29 1.32 5.61 10.88
N LEU A 30 0.23 4.99 11.33
CA LEU A 30 -1.15 5.47 11.06
C LEU A 30 -1.35 6.91 11.58
N MET A 31 -0.91 7.19 12.81
CA MET A 31 -1.01 8.54 13.39
C MET A 31 -0.18 9.57 12.61
N SER A 32 0.90 9.16 11.95
CA SER A 32 1.66 10.03 11.05
C SER A 32 0.91 10.36 9.76
N MET A 33 -0.08 9.53 9.37
CA MET A 33 -0.90 9.66 8.17
C MET A 33 -2.27 10.32 8.42
N LYS A 34 -2.49 10.98 9.58
CA LYS A 34 -3.79 11.56 9.94
C LYS A 34 -4.38 12.52 8.91
N LYS A 35 -3.54 13.26 8.16
CA LYS A 35 -4.02 14.14 7.07
C LYS A 35 -4.53 13.33 5.88
N GLU A 36 -3.84 12.26 5.54
CA GLU A 36 -4.21 11.36 4.45
C GLU A 36 -5.55 10.68 4.75
N VAL A 37 -5.73 10.21 5.96
CA VAL A 37 -6.94 9.50 6.38
C VAL A 37 -8.10 10.48 6.53
N PHE A 38 -8.02 11.42 7.47
CA PHE A 38 -9.19 12.22 7.85
C PHE A 38 -9.46 13.39 6.89
N LEU A 39 -8.42 14.09 6.42
CA LEU A 39 -8.63 15.22 5.52
C LEU A 39 -8.92 14.76 4.09
N ASN A 40 -8.05 13.94 3.51
CA ASN A 40 -8.21 13.52 2.12
C ASN A 40 -9.38 12.55 1.96
N GLY A 41 -9.46 11.55 2.83
CA GLY A 41 -10.56 10.59 2.83
C GLY A 41 -11.90 11.26 3.12
N GLY A 42 -11.97 12.13 4.12
CA GLY A 42 -13.18 12.87 4.46
C GLY A 42 -13.66 13.76 3.32
N LEU A 43 -12.78 14.58 2.76
CA LEU A 43 -13.12 15.44 1.62
C LEU A 43 -13.56 14.61 0.40
N GLN A 44 -12.85 13.50 0.12
CA GLN A 44 -13.20 12.63 -0.98
C GLN A 44 -14.59 12.01 -0.81
N VAL A 45 -14.90 11.42 0.35
CA VAL A 45 -16.21 10.78 0.58
C VAL A 45 -17.34 11.82 0.54
N CYS A 46 -17.18 12.95 1.22
CA CYS A 46 -18.20 13.98 1.25
C CYS A 46 -18.44 14.59 -0.15
N LEU A 47 -17.38 15.00 -0.85
CA LEU A 47 -17.54 15.63 -2.16
C LEU A 47 -18.01 14.64 -3.23
N SER A 48 -17.40 13.44 -3.29
CA SER A 48 -17.85 12.43 -4.26
C SER A 48 -19.28 11.98 -3.97
N GLY A 49 -19.59 11.71 -2.69
CA GLY A 49 -20.93 11.28 -2.28
C GLY A 49 -21.99 12.33 -2.59
N PHE A 50 -21.72 13.61 -2.30
CA PHE A 50 -22.63 14.70 -2.61
C PHE A 50 -22.83 14.86 -4.12
N ILE A 51 -21.76 14.94 -4.92
CA ILE A 51 -21.87 15.11 -6.38
C ILE A 51 -22.63 13.93 -7.00
N MET A 52 -22.32 12.70 -6.58
CA MET A 52 -23.01 11.50 -7.06
C MET A 52 -24.47 11.47 -6.61
N GLY A 53 -24.75 11.84 -5.35
CA GLY A 53 -26.13 11.98 -4.87
C GLY A 53 -26.95 12.93 -5.72
N VAL A 54 -26.42 14.13 -6.00
CA VAL A 54 -27.06 15.11 -6.89
C VAL A 54 -27.26 14.53 -8.30
N MET A 55 -26.26 13.84 -8.84
CA MET A 55 -26.36 13.20 -10.16
C MET A 55 -27.48 12.14 -10.19
N LEU A 56 -27.56 11.30 -9.17
CA LEU A 56 -28.59 10.25 -9.05
C LEU A 56 -30.00 10.84 -8.87
N TYR A 57 -30.11 11.90 -8.07
CA TYR A 57 -31.37 12.63 -7.86
C TYR A 57 -31.96 13.14 -9.19
N TYR A 58 -31.12 13.80 -10.03
CA TYR A 58 -31.62 14.36 -11.31
C TYR A 58 -31.70 13.32 -12.44
N ALA A 59 -30.77 12.33 -12.48
CA ALA A 59 -30.71 11.38 -13.59
C ALA A 59 -31.68 10.21 -13.44
N LEU A 60 -31.87 9.73 -12.21
CA LEU A 60 -32.73 8.56 -11.91
C LEU A 60 -34.00 8.93 -11.14
N HIS A 61 -34.21 10.22 -10.84
CA HIS A 61 -35.34 10.73 -10.08
C HIS A 61 -35.53 10.03 -8.71
N LEU A 62 -34.43 9.70 -8.04
CA LEU A 62 -34.44 9.11 -6.70
C LEU A 62 -34.86 10.18 -5.67
N ASN A 63 -35.44 9.74 -4.55
CA ASN A 63 -35.69 10.61 -3.41
C ASN A 63 -34.39 11.16 -2.83
N ASP A 64 -34.41 12.32 -2.19
CA ASP A 64 -33.25 13.00 -1.60
C ASP A 64 -32.42 12.07 -0.70
N GLU A 65 -33.09 11.34 0.19
CA GLU A 65 -32.48 10.41 1.14
C GLU A 65 -31.80 9.23 0.43
N THR A 66 -32.52 8.60 -0.50
CA THR A 66 -32.01 7.48 -1.30
C THR A 66 -30.84 7.91 -2.18
N ALA A 67 -30.94 9.08 -2.82
CA ALA A 67 -29.88 9.62 -3.65
C ALA A 67 -28.62 9.95 -2.85
N LEU A 68 -28.78 10.52 -1.64
CA LEU A 68 -27.66 10.82 -0.76
C LEU A 68 -26.93 9.55 -0.31
N ILE A 69 -27.67 8.56 0.20
CA ILE A 69 -27.08 7.29 0.67
C ILE A 69 -26.39 6.56 -0.48
N ALA A 70 -27.07 6.44 -1.63
CA ALA A 70 -26.50 5.80 -2.81
C ALA A 70 -25.26 6.53 -3.32
N GLY A 71 -25.27 7.86 -3.33
CA GLY A 71 -24.12 8.68 -3.69
C GLY A 71 -22.93 8.45 -2.76
N LEU A 72 -23.15 8.40 -1.44
CA LEU A 72 -22.13 8.07 -0.45
C LEU A 72 -21.61 6.62 -0.61
N ALA A 73 -22.49 5.67 -0.91
CA ALA A 73 -22.09 4.29 -1.18
C ALA A 73 -21.19 4.20 -2.42
N PHE A 74 -21.50 4.90 -3.50
CA PHE A 74 -20.64 4.98 -4.68
C PHE A 74 -19.32 5.71 -4.43
N ALA A 75 -19.24 6.56 -3.41
CA ALA A 75 -18.00 7.22 -3.02
C ALA A 75 -16.99 6.25 -2.39
N LEU A 76 -17.42 5.10 -1.89
CA LEU A 76 -16.56 4.06 -1.34
C LEU A 76 -15.81 3.32 -2.46
N SER A 77 -14.58 2.91 -2.20
CA SER A 77 -13.72 2.18 -3.15
C SER A 77 -13.34 0.81 -2.60
N SER A 78 -12.97 -0.13 -3.46
CA SER A 78 -12.55 -1.46 -3.03
C SER A 78 -11.15 -1.43 -2.42
N THR A 79 -11.10 -1.58 -1.10
CA THR A 79 -9.86 -1.67 -0.33
C THR A 79 -9.09 -2.93 -0.70
N ALA A 80 -9.80 -4.07 -0.82
CA ALA A 80 -9.20 -5.36 -1.12
C ALA A 80 -8.45 -5.37 -2.47
N ILE A 81 -9.08 -4.91 -3.56
CA ILE A 81 -8.47 -4.94 -4.90
C ILE A 81 -7.31 -3.97 -5.00
N VAL A 82 -7.49 -2.75 -4.49
CA VAL A 82 -6.46 -1.70 -4.61
C VAL A 82 -5.21 -2.09 -3.83
N LEU A 83 -5.36 -2.47 -2.56
CA LEU A 83 -4.22 -2.77 -1.72
C LEU A 83 -3.53 -4.06 -2.12
N LYS A 84 -4.28 -5.10 -2.54
CA LYS A 84 -3.66 -6.29 -3.12
C LYS A 84 -2.79 -5.92 -4.33
N THR A 85 -3.33 -5.16 -5.28
CA THR A 85 -2.59 -4.81 -6.50
C THR A 85 -1.39 -3.89 -6.21
N LEU A 86 -1.54 -2.93 -5.28
CA LEU A 86 -0.43 -2.07 -4.88
C LEU A 86 0.66 -2.85 -4.14
N ASN A 87 0.27 -3.85 -3.34
CA ASN A 87 1.22 -4.69 -2.62
C ASN A 87 1.98 -5.62 -3.58
N ASP A 88 1.27 -6.29 -4.48
CA ASP A 88 1.86 -7.15 -5.51
C ASP A 88 2.87 -6.39 -6.40
N ASN A 89 2.65 -5.09 -6.61
CA ASN A 89 3.55 -4.20 -7.36
C ASN A 89 4.65 -3.54 -6.49
N GLY A 90 4.64 -3.72 -5.16
CA GLY A 90 5.54 -3.03 -4.23
C GLY A 90 5.28 -1.51 -4.12
N ASP A 91 4.07 -1.07 -4.45
CA ASP A 91 3.71 0.35 -4.58
C ASP A 91 3.02 0.94 -3.35
N VAL A 92 2.67 0.13 -2.36
CA VAL A 92 1.98 0.58 -1.11
C VAL A 92 2.82 1.63 -0.37
N SER A 93 4.14 1.49 -0.34
CA SER A 93 5.06 2.42 0.31
C SER A 93 5.32 3.71 -0.49
N LYS A 94 5.00 3.73 -1.78
CA LYS A 94 5.14 4.93 -2.62
C LYS A 94 4.18 6.04 -2.18
N ILE A 95 4.48 7.29 -2.52
CA ILE A 95 3.68 8.46 -2.10
C ILE A 95 2.21 8.27 -2.48
N TYR A 96 1.91 7.90 -3.73
CA TYR A 96 0.55 7.72 -4.19
C TYR A 96 -0.15 6.52 -3.52
N GLY A 97 0.57 5.41 -3.26
CA GLY A 97 0.06 4.24 -2.56
C GLY A 97 -0.36 4.57 -1.13
N ARG A 98 0.48 5.30 -0.38
CA ARG A 98 0.14 5.79 0.97
C ARG A 98 -1.06 6.74 0.98
N LYS A 99 -1.20 7.59 -0.04
CA LYS A 99 -2.38 8.47 -0.16
C LYS A 99 -3.65 7.66 -0.46
N ALA A 100 -3.56 6.69 -1.37
CA ALA A 100 -4.66 5.76 -1.66
C ALA A 100 -5.06 4.98 -0.39
N LEU A 101 -4.11 4.39 0.32
CA LEU A 101 -4.35 3.70 1.59
C LEU A 101 -5.07 4.61 2.60
N GLY A 102 -4.60 5.85 2.78
CA GLY A 102 -5.24 6.78 3.72
C GLY A 102 -6.71 7.06 3.38
N ILE A 103 -7.02 7.25 2.09
CA ILE A 103 -8.40 7.44 1.61
C ILE A 103 -9.24 6.19 1.88
N LEU A 104 -8.73 5.00 1.53
CA LEU A 104 -9.42 3.72 1.72
C LEU A 104 -9.73 3.44 3.19
N LEU A 105 -8.77 3.67 4.08
CA LEU A 105 -8.98 3.52 5.53
C LEU A 105 -10.08 4.44 6.07
N PHE A 106 -10.15 5.68 5.57
CA PHE A 106 -11.26 6.56 5.95
C PHE A 106 -12.60 6.05 5.41
N GLN A 107 -12.63 5.53 4.19
CA GLN A 107 -13.85 4.97 3.59
C GLN A 107 -14.37 3.78 4.39
N ASP A 108 -13.49 2.90 4.89
CA ASP A 108 -13.87 1.77 5.76
C ASP A 108 -14.52 2.25 7.08
N ILE A 109 -14.03 3.36 7.63
CA ILE A 109 -14.66 4.01 8.80
C ILE A 109 -15.99 4.66 8.41
N ALA A 110 -16.08 5.29 7.24
CA ALA A 110 -17.25 6.00 6.77
C ALA A 110 -18.45 5.08 6.42
N VAL A 111 -18.21 3.79 6.18
CA VAL A 111 -19.29 2.80 5.98
C VAL A 111 -20.29 2.84 7.12
N ILE A 112 -19.82 3.00 8.36
CA ILE A 112 -20.67 2.94 9.56
C ILE A 112 -21.71 4.05 9.59
N PRO A 113 -21.34 5.34 9.50
CA PRO A 113 -22.36 6.40 9.45
C PRO A 113 -23.29 6.25 8.24
N ILE A 114 -22.81 5.72 7.10
CA ILE A 114 -23.68 5.46 5.94
C ILE A 114 -24.74 4.39 6.26
N LEU A 115 -24.36 3.27 6.89
CA LEU A 115 -25.31 2.25 7.32
C LEU A 115 -26.30 2.78 8.36
N LEU A 116 -25.83 3.60 9.31
CA LEU A 116 -26.69 4.24 10.29
C LEU A 116 -27.69 5.23 9.67
N MET A 117 -27.32 5.94 8.59
CA MET A 117 -28.26 6.79 7.85
C MET A 117 -29.42 5.96 7.26
N ILE A 118 -29.17 4.73 6.80
CA ILE A 118 -30.25 3.84 6.30
C ILE A 118 -31.25 3.54 7.42
N ASP A 119 -30.78 3.16 8.61
CA ASP A 119 -31.63 2.87 9.75
C ASP A 119 -32.39 4.13 10.21
N MET A 120 -31.76 5.29 10.16
CA MET A 120 -32.37 6.58 10.51
C MET A 120 -33.49 6.98 9.57
N PHE A 121 -33.29 6.89 8.26
CA PHE A 121 -34.29 7.25 7.25
C PHE A 121 -35.38 6.18 7.09
N SER A 122 -35.16 4.95 7.53
CA SER A 122 -36.16 3.90 7.57
C SER A 122 -37.01 3.90 8.86
N SER A 123 -36.51 4.48 9.96
CA SER A 123 -37.20 4.56 11.26
C SER A 123 -37.49 6.01 11.63
N GLN A 124 -38.77 6.32 11.88
CA GLN A 124 -39.24 7.69 12.18
C GLN A 124 -38.85 8.21 13.59
N ASP A 125 -38.21 7.41 14.45
CA ASP A 125 -38.07 7.71 15.88
C ASP A 125 -36.63 7.89 16.42
N ALA A 126 -35.57 7.78 15.60
CA ALA A 126 -34.21 7.87 16.10
C ALA A 126 -33.64 9.28 16.02
N SER A 127 -33.17 9.84 17.16
CA SER A 127 -32.46 11.14 17.17
C SER A 127 -31.03 11.01 16.63
N ILE A 128 -30.65 11.85 15.68
CA ILE A 128 -29.33 11.87 15.02
C ILE A 128 -28.20 11.99 16.08
N ASN A 129 -28.38 12.81 17.09
CA ASN A 129 -27.37 13.03 18.14
C ASN A 129 -27.09 11.77 18.96
N GLU A 130 -28.14 11.00 19.26
CA GLU A 130 -28.01 9.75 20.04
C GLU A 130 -27.24 8.69 19.24
N LEU A 131 -27.51 8.62 17.94
CA LEU A 131 -26.86 7.68 17.02
C LEU A 131 -25.38 8.03 16.82
N LEU A 132 -25.05 9.29 16.60
CA LEU A 132 -23.67 9.75 16.47
C LEU A 132 -22.87 9.54 17.76
N LEU A 133 -23.49 9.84 18.93
CA LEU A 133 -22.85 9.62 20.22
C LEU A 133 -22.59 8.12 20.48
N LYS A 134 -23.53 7.26 20.15
CA LYS A 134 -23.40 5.81 20.27
C LYS A 134 -22.26 5.28 19.37
N THR A 135 -22.21 5.73 18.14
CA THR A 135 -21.14 5.31 17.19
C THR A 135 -19.76 5.79 17.68
N PHE A 136 -19.66 7.04 18.11
CA PHE A 136 -18.40 7.59 18.62
C PHE A 136 -17.95 6.85 19.89
N THR A 137 -18.84 6.61 20.83
CA THR A 137 -18.50 5.85 22.05
C THR A 137 -18.11 4.41 21.73
N SER A 138 -18.81 3.73 20.82
CA SER A 138 -18.47 2.39 20.37
C SER A 138 -17.07 2.36 19.73
N ALA A 139 -16.72 3.35 18.89
CA ALA A 139 -15.40 3.44 18.26
C ALA A 139 -14.28 3.60 19.31
N VAL A 140 -14.47 4.51 20.26
CA VAL A 140 -13.51 4.73 21.35
C VAL A 140 -13.34 3.46 22.19
N ILE A 141 -14.43 2.81 22.57
CA ILE A 141 -14.38 1.57 23.36
C ILE A 141 -13.66 0.47 22.58
N LEU A 142 -13.98 0.26 21.30
CA LEU A 142 -13.33 -0.72 20.46
C LEU A 142 -11.81 -0.50 20.38
N ILE A 143 -11.39 0.73 20.09
CA ILE A 143 -9.96 1.07 19.99
C ILE A 143 -9.25 0.81 21.33
N VAL A 144 -9.85 1.26 22.43
CA VAL A 144 -9.27 1.04 23.78
C VAL A 144 -9.19 -0.44 24.12
N VAL A 145 -10.25 -1.21 23.88
CA VAL A 145 -10.28 -2.66 24.16
C VAL A 145 -9.23 -3.39 23.31
N LEU A 146 -9.20 -3.15 22.01
CA LEU A 146 -8.22 -3.76 21.13
C LEU A 146 -6.81 -3.37 21.55
N PHE A 147 -6.53 -2.10 21.84
CA PHE A 147 -5.23 -1.62 22.28
C PHE A 147 -4.76 -2.31 23.57
N LEU A 148 -5.65 -2.43 24.56
CA LEU A 148 -5.34 -3.11 25.83
C LEU A 148 -5.07 -4.61 25.60
N LEU A 149 -5.91 -5.29 24.80
CA LEU A 149 -5.71 -6.68 24.43
C LEU A 149 -4.37 -6.87 23.70
N GLY A 150 -4.06 -6.00 22.74
CA GLY A 150 -2.80 -6.05 22.00
C GLY A 150 -1.58 -5.91 22.90
N LYS A 151 -1.57 -4.88 23.73
CA LYS A 151 -0.42 -4.58 24.57
C LYS A 151 -0.14 -5.64 25.64
N TYR A 152 -1.19 -6.19 26.26
CA TYR A 152 -1.04 -7.06 27.43
C TYR A 152 -1.27 -8.55 27.12
N VAL A 153 -2.24 -8.86 26.26
CA VAL A 153 -2.70 -10.25 26.06
C VAL A 153 -1.96 -10.91 24.89
N ILE A 154 -1.80 -10.20 23.78
CA ILE A 154 -1.22 -10.79 22.55
C ILE A 154 0.22 -11.28 22.80
N ASN A 155 1.08 -10.45 23.41
CA ASN A 155 2.45 -10.84 23.69
C ASN A 155 2.53 -12.03 24.64
N TRP A 156 1.66 -12.11 25.64
CA TRP A 156 1.59 -13.26 26.57
C TRP A 156 1.14 -14.54 25.86
N ILE A 157 0.10 -14.45 25.03
CA ILE A 157 -0.40 -15.59 24.23
C ILE A 157 0.72 -16.13 23.33
N PHE A 158 1.34 -15.26 22.51
CA PHE A 158 2.39 -15.70 21.59
C PHE A 158 3.61 -16.27 22.32
N TYR A 159 4.00 -15.71 23.45
CA TYR A 159 5.06 -16.29 24.26
C TYR A 159 4.76 -17.73 24.68
N LYS A 160 3.52 -18.02 25.08
CA LYS A 160 3.10 -19.38 25.45
C LYS A 160 2.97 -20.30 24.23
N VAL A 161 2.43 -19.81 23.15
CA VAL A 161 2.23 -20.57 21.92
C VAL A 161 3.55 -20.99 21.29
N VAL A 162 4.52 -20.09 21.21
CA VAL A 162 5.86 -20.41 20.66
C VAL A 162 6.58 -21.49 21.48
N GLN A 163 6.35 -21.54 22.80
CA GLN A 163 6.91 -22.60 23.65
C GLN A 163 6.39 -24.00 23.31
N THR A 164 5.26 -24.12 22.61
CA THR A 164 4.73 -25.43 22.20
C THR A 164 5.49 -26.05 21.04
N ASN A 165 6.31 -25.27 20.31
CA ASN A 165 7.01 -25.65 19.08
C ASN A 165 6.09 -26.29 18.02
N SER A 166 4.78 -25.96 18.02
CA SER A 166 3.81 -26.45 17.05
C SER A 166 3.38 -25.30 16.13
N GLN A 167 3.63 -25.46 14.82
CA GLN A 167 3.22 -24.50 13.80
C GLN A 167 1.69 -24.42 13.69
N GLU A 168 1.01 -25.56 13.88
CA GLU A 168 -0.47 -25.63 13.83
C GLU A 168 -1.09 -24.79 14.95
N VAL A 169 -0.57 -24.86 16.16
CA VAL A 169 -1.04 -24.05 17.30
C VAL A 169 -0.75 -22.58 17.06
N PHE A 170 0.38 -22.26 16.46
CA PHE A 170 0.74 -20.88 16.12
C PHE A 170 -0.24 -20.28 15.09
N ILE A 171 -0.49 -20.99 13.98
CA ILE A 171 -1.44 -20.57 12.94
C ILE A 171 -2.86 -20.48 13.52
N ALA A 172 -3.32 -21.49 14.26
CA ALA A 172 -4.65 -21.47 14.87
C ALA A 172 -4.83 -20.27 15.81
N THR A 173 -3.79 -19.90 16.55
CA THR A 173 -3.82 -18.72 17.43
C THR A 173 -3.98 -17.43 16.62
N ILE A 174 -3.25 -17.28 15.50
CA ILE A 174 -3.38 -16.10 14.65
C ILE A 174 -4.80 -16.02 14.08
N LEU A 175 -5.30 -17.13 13.51
CA LEU A 175 -6.67 -17.19 12.98
C LEU A 175 -7.71 -16.81 14.03
N PHE A 176 -7.57 -17.34 15.26
CA PHE A 176 -8.44 -17.00 16.38
C PHE A 176 -8.41 -15.51 16.72
N LEU A 177 -7.22 -14.90 16.75
CA LEU A 177 -7.06 -13.47 17.05
C LEU A 177 -7.65 -12.59 15.95
N VAL A 178 -7.42 -12.93 14.67
CA VAL A 178 -8.01 -12.20 13.53
C VAL A 178 -9.52 -12.26 13.54
N VAL A 179 -10.08 -13.47 13.64
CA VAL A 179 -11.53 -13.69 13.66
C VAL A 179 -12.14 -13.07 14.92
N GLY A 180 -11.49 -13.21 16.07
CA GLY A 180 -11.94 -12.62 17.33
C GLY A 180 -12.00 -11.09 17.29
N ALA A 181 -10.95 -10.43 16.78
CA ALA A 181 -10.93 -8.98 16.65
C ALA A 181 -11.95 -8.48 15.60
N SER A 182 -12.09 -9.20 14.50
CA SER A 182 -13.10 -8.91 13.46
C SER A 182 -14.51 -9.00 14.01
N THR A 183 -14.82 -10.08 14.74
CA THR A 183 -16.12 -10.30 15.36
C THR A 183 -16.40 -9.27 16.46
N LEU A 184 -15.38 -8.93 17.24
CA LEU A 184 -15.48 -7.88 18.26
C LEU A 184 -15.82 -6.53 17.63
N ALA A 185 -15.14 -6.16 16.55
CA ALA A 185 -15.44 -4.93 15.81
C ALA A 185 -16.89 -4.95 15.27
N HIS A 186 -17.31 -6.08 14.71
CA HIS A 186 -18.67 -6.24 14.21
C HIS A 186 -19.74 -6.11 15.31
N PHE A 187 -19.46 -6.63 16.50
CA PHE A 187 -20.35 -6.46 17.66
C PHE A 187 -20.54 -4.98 18.06
N PHE A 188 -19.52 -4.15 17.85
CA PHE A 188 -19.60 -2.69 18.07
C PHE A 188 -20.17 -1.93 16.86
N GLY A 189 -20.64 -2.62 15.82
CA GLY A 189 -21.23 -2.02 14.62
C GLY A 189 -20.24 -1.66 13.51
N PHE A 190 -18.98 -2.14 13.60
CA PHE A 190 -17.95 -1.87 12.62
C PHE A 190 -17.76 -3.04 11.63
N SER A 191 -17.04 -2.81 10.53
CA SER A 191 -16.75 -3.90 9.58
C SER A 191 -15.77 -4.93 10.16
N TYR A 192 -15.91 -6.19 9.74
CA TYR A 192 -14.95 -7.25 10.05
C TYR A 192 -13.53 -6.86 9.62
N SER A 193 -13.42 -6.19 8.47
CA SER A 193 -12.16 -5.71 7.88
C SER A 193 -11.45 -4.70 8.77
N LEU A 194 -12.18 -3.74 9.35
CA LEU A 194 -11.61 -2.75 10.27
C LEU A 194 -11.04 -3.43 11.52
N GLY A 195 -11.79 -4.38 12.10
CA GLY A 195 -11.31 -5.13 13.28
C GLY A 195 -10.05 -5.91 13.00
N ALA A 196 -9.99 -6.59 11.86
CA ALA A 196 -8.81 -7.31 11.40
C ALA A 196 -7.61 -6.39 11.17
N PHE A 197 -7.81 -5.24 10.51
CA PHE A 197 -6.78 -4.24 10.29
C PHE A 197 -6.19 -3.72 11.59
N LEU A 198 -7.04 -3.36 12.55
CA LEU A 198 -6.60 -2.91 13.89
C LEU A 198 -5.80 -4.00 14.61
N ALA A 199 -6.24 -5.27 14.56
CA ALA A 199 -5.49 -6.39 15.12
C ALA A 199 -4.11 -6.56 14.44
N GLY A 200 -4.05 -6.45 13.12
CA GLY A 200 -2.80 -6.49 12.36
C GLY A 200 -1.82 -5.39 12.79
N MET A 201 -2.29 -4.15 12.91
CA MET A 201 -1.46 -3.03 13.40
C MET A 201 -0.90 -3.28 14.80
N MET A 202 -1.66 -3.94 15.67
CA MET A 202 -1.20 -4.24 17.03
C MET A 202 -0.14 -5.33 17.01
N MET A 203 -0.28 -6.34 16.14
CA MET A 203 0.72 -7.38 15.97
C MET A 203 1.95 -6.90 15.21
N ALA A 204 1.85 -5.81 14.45
CA ALA A 204 2.97 -5.18 13.75
C ALA A 204 4.10 -4.73 14.68
N GLU A 205 3.79 -4.46 15.96
CA GLU A 205 4.75 -4.07 16.99
C GLU A 205 5.35 -5.28 17.75
N THR A 206 4.92 -6.51 17.43
CA THR A 206 5.43 -7.73 18.06
C THR A 206 6.65 -8.29 17.30
N GLN A 207 7.50 -9.04 18.01
CA GLN A 207 8.65 -9.72 17.40
C GLN A 207 8.25 -10.85 16.44
N TYR A 208 6.99 -11.29 16.46
CA TYR A 208 6.46 -12.40 15.66
C TYR A 208 5.87 -11.94 14.31
N LYS A 209 5.91 -10.65 14.01
CA LYS A 209 5.32 -10.03 12.81
C LYS A 209 5.62 -10.80 11.53
N HIS A 210 6.88 -11.08 11.26
CA HIS A 210 7.30 -11.69 9.99
C HIS A 210 6.80 -13.13 9.86
N GLN A 211 6.83 -13.91 10.92
CA GLN A 211 6.32 -15.28 10.93
C GLN A 211 4.80 -15.30 10.70
N ILE A 212 4.08 -14.39 11.38
CA ILE A 212 2.62 -14.25 11.22
C ILE A 212 2.27 -13.93 9.76
N GLU A 213 3.00 -13.03 9.13
CA GLU A 213 2.79 -12.62 7.73
C GLU A 213 2.93 -13.81 6.78
N VAL A 214 4.04 -14.55 6.88
CA VAL A 214 4.33 -15.71 6.00
C VAL A 214 3.28 -16.82 6.15
N ASP A 215 2.90 -17.14 7.38
CA ASP A 215 1.98 -18.26 7.66
C ASP A 215 0.53 -17.95 7.24
N LEU A 216 0.15 -16.66 7.10
CA LEU A 216 -1.22 -16.26 6.72
C LEU A 216 -1.45 -16.10 5.22
N ILE A 217 -0.43 -15.92 4.41
CA ILE A 217 -0.57 -15.68 2.96
C ILE A 217 -1.47 -16.71 2.27
N PRO A 218 -1.31 -18.05 2.48
CA PRO A 218 -2.15 -19.05 1.81
C PRO A 218 -3.63 -18.94 2.15
N PHE A 219 -3.96 -18.64 3.41
CA PHE A 219 -5.34 -18.50 3.88
C PHE A 219 -5.98 -17.24 3.31
N ARG A 220 -5.27 -16.13 3.32
CA ARG A 220 -5.71 -14.87 2.73
C ARG A 220 -6.07 -15.04 1.26
N ASP A 221 -5.19 -15.63 0.46
CA ASP A 221 -5.39 -15.72 -0.99
C ASP A 221 -6.55 -16.66 -1.36
N LEU A 222 -6.70 -17.76 -0.63
CA LEU A 222 -7.83 -18.69 -0.81
C LEU A 222 -9.18 -18.03 -0.49
N LEU A 223 -9.28 -17.36 0.66
CA LEU A 223 -10.51 -16.72 1.11
C LEU A 223 -10.87 -15.50 0.25
N LEU A 224 -9.85 -14.75 -0.22
CA LEU A 224 -10.06 -13.63 -1.15
C LEU A 224 -10.61 -14.14 -2.49
N GLY A 225 -10.11 -15.26 -3.00
CA GLY A 225 -10.67 -15.91 -4.19
C GLY A 225 -12.15 -16.31 -4.00
N LEU A 226 -12.49 -16.88 -2.85
CA LEU A 226 -13.86 -17.22 -2.52
C LEU A 226 -14.77 -15.98 -2.46
N PHE A 227 -14.28 -14.88 -1.89
CA PHE A 227 -15.00 -13.61 -1.88
C PHE A 227 -15.36 -13.13 -3.29
N PHE A 228 -14.40 -13.10 -4.23
CA PHE A 228 -14.69 -12.66 -5.59
C PHE A 228 -15.69 -13.57 -6.31
N ILE A 229 -15.64 -14.88 -6.08
CA ILE A 229 -16.63 -15.82 -6.63
C ILE A 229 -18.02 -15.48 -6.07
N THR A 230 -18.14 -15.28 -4.77
CA THR A 230 -19.43 -14.98 -4.10
C THR A 230 -20.03 -13.66 -4.59
N VAL A 231 -19.21 -12.62 -4.75
CA VAL A 231 -19.65 -11.34 -5.32
C VAL A 231 -20.13 -11.51 -6.75
N GLY A 232 -19.42 -12.29 -7.56
CA GLY A 232 -19.85 -12.59 -8.94
C GLY A 232 -21.21 -13.31 -9.03
N MET A 233 -21.51 -14.18 -8.07
CA MET A 233 -22.79 -14.89 -8.02
C MET A 233 -24.00 -14.01 -7.65
N GLN A 234 -23.80 -12.82 -7.09
CA GLN A 234 -24.89 -11.89 -6.75
C GLN A 234 -25.47 -11.16 -7.96
N ILE A 235 -24.83 -11.23 -9.12
CA ILE A 235 -25.25 -10.50 -10.32
C ILE A 235 -26.42 -11.20 -11.01
N ASN A 236 -27.53 -10.46 -11.22
CA ASN A 236 -28.61 -10.90 -12.10
C ASN A 236 -28.31 -10.51 -13.55
N PHE A 237 -27.80 -11.46 -14.33
CA PHE A 237 -27.40 -11.23 -15.72
C PHE A 237 -28.56 -10.76 -16.62
N VAL A 238 -29.81 -11.15 -16.35
CA VAL A 238 -30.96 -10.72 -17.14
C VAL A 238 -31.18 -9.23 -16.98
N VAL A 239 -31.14 -8.71 -15.74
CA VAL A 239 -31.30 -7.28 -15.46
C VAL A 239 -30.14 -6.47 -16.05
N VAL A 240 -28.91 -7.00 -15.95
CA VAL A 240 -27.71 -6.33 -16.48
C VAL A 240 -27.79 -6.21 -18.00
N LEU A 241 -28.11 -7.29 -18.71
CA LEU A 241 -28.16 -7.29 -20.17
C LEU A 241 -29.29 -6.40 -20.71
N SER A 242 -30.45 -6.38 -20.05
CA SER A 242 -31.57 -5.50 -20.44
C SER A 242 -31.27 -4.01 -20.22
N ASN A 243 -30.37 -3.66 -19.29
CA ASN A 243 -30.01 -2.29 -18.95
C ASN A 243 -28.53 -1.97 -19.19
N ILE A 244 -27.87 -2.69 -20.10
CA ILE A 244 -26.40 -2.65 -20.24
C ILE A 244 -25.85 -1.23 -20.48
N TRP A 245 -26.54 -0.40 -21.27
CA TRP A 245 -26.10 0.97 -21.54
C TRP A 245 -26.20 1.87 -20.32
N LEU A 246 -27.21 1.66 -19.47
CA LEU A 246 -27.35 2.39 -18.20
C LEU A 246 -26.26 1.96 -17.22
N VAL A 247 -26.00 0.66 -17.10
CA VAL A 247 -24.93 0.12 -16.22
C VAL A 247 -23.57 0.65 -16.64
N LEU A 248 -23.23 0.57 -17.95
CA LEU A 248 -21.94 1.08 -18.44
C LEU A 248 -21.81 2.61 -18.30
N GLY A 249 -22.90 3.34 -18.54
CA GLY A 249 -22.97 4.78 -18.33
C GLY A 249 -22.72 5.16 -16.86
N LEU A 250 -23.33 4.42 -15.92
CA LEU A 250 -23.11 4.60 -14.48
C LEU A 250 -21.66 4.29 -14.09
N VAL A 251 -21.12 3.15 -14.51
CA VAL A 251 -19.72 2.77 -14.24
C VAL A 251 -18.78 3.90 -14.69
N PHE A 252 -18.92 4.32 -15.95
CA PHE A 252 -18.05 5.34 -16.50
C PHE A 252 -18.19 6.69 -15.76
N SER A 253 -19.43 7.16 -15.55
CA SER A 253 -19.69 8.45 -14.90
C SER A 253 -19.19 8.46 -13.45
N ILE A 254 -19.45 7.40 -12.68
CA ILE A 254 -19.02 7.29 -11.30
C ILE A 254 -17.48 7.27 -11.21
N MET A 255 -16.82 6.44 -12.02
CA MET A 255 -15.37 6.36 -12.01
C MET A 255 -14.71 7.69 -12.42
N VAL A 256 -15.26 8.37 -13.42
CA VAL A 256 -14.75 9.68 -13.85
C VAL A 256 -14.98 10.74 -12.78
N VAL A 257 -16.18 10.83 -12.20
CA VAL A 257 -16.47 11.80 -11.13
C VAL A 257 -15.55 11.58 -9.93
N LYS A 258 -15.38 10.32 -9.47
CA LYS A 258 -14.45 10.03 -8.38
C LYS A 258 -13.02 10.40 -8.73
N ALA A 259 -12.55 10.02 -9.91
CA ALA A 259 -11.20 10.36 -10.35
C ALA A 259 -10.97 11.88 -10.36
N ILE A 260 -11.94 12.66 -10.88
CA ILE A 260 -11.86 14.12 -10.90
C ILE A 260 -11.85 14.70 -9.48
N VAL A 261 -12.74 14.25 -8.59
CA VAL A 261 -12.81 14.73 -7.22
C VAL A 261 -11.51 14.44 -6.46
N VAL A 262 -11.03 13.20 -6.51
CA VAL A 262 -9.77 12.81 -5.83
C VAL A 262 -8.59 13.60 -6.40
N PHE A 263 -8.52 13.70 -7.72
CA PHE A 263 -7.49 14.48 -8.39
C PHE A 263 -7.53 15.96 -7.96
N ALA A 264 -8.69 16.58 -7.96
CA ALA A 264 -8.86 17.99 -7.58
C ALA A 264 -8.43 18.25 -6.13
N VAL A 265 -8.85 17.38 -5.20
CA VAL A 265 -8.49 17.49 -3.78
C VAL A 265 -6.98 17.35 -3.58
N LEU A 266 -6.36 16.37 -4.22
CA LEU A 266 -4.94 16.09 -4.01
C LEU A 266 -4.01 17.03 -4.79
N ASN A 267 -4.45 17.52 -5.96
CA ASN A 267 -3.65 18.43 -6.81
C ASN A 267 -3.41 19.81 -6.17
N ILE A 268 -4.13 20.15 -5.10
CA ILE A 268 -3.92 21.39 -4.34
C ILE A 268 -2.51 21.43 -3.72
N TYR A 269 -1.98 20.27 -3.33
CA TYR A 269 -0.72 20.21 -2.59
C TYR A 269 0.25 19.08 -3.02
N LEU A 270 -0.13 18.28 -4.03
CA LEU A 270 0.71 17.23 -4.60
C LEU A 270 1.04 17.53 -6.07
N LYS A 271 2.11 16.93 -6.57
CA LYS A 271 2.44 16.91 -8.01
C LYS A 271 1.28 16.23 -8.76
N ARG A 272 0.92 16.78 -9.93
CA ARG A 272 -0.22 16.30 -10.75
C ARG A 272 -0.17 14.80 -11.03
N ARG A 273 1.01 14.27 -11.37
CA ARG A 273 1.21 12.85 -11.61
C ARG A 273 0.87 11.99 -10.39
N VAL A 274 1.28 12.38 -9.19
CA VAL A 274 0.97 11.66 -7.94
C VAL A 274 -0.52 11.73 -7.64
N ALA A 275 -1.13 12.91 -7.81
CA ALA A 275 -2.57 13.11 -7.63
C ALA A 275 -3.37 12.25 -8.64
N ALA A 276 -2.96 12.20 -9.92
CA ALA A 276 -3.58 11.37 -10.96
C ALA A 276 -3.47 9.87 -10.64
N LYS A 277 -2.27 9.38 -10.25
CA LYS A 277 -2.10 7.97 -9.84
C LYS A 277 -2.98 7.60 -8.66
N THR A 278 -3.03 8.45 -7.63
CA THR A 278 -3.92 8.20 -6.48
C THR A 278 -5.38 8.19 -6.89
N ALA A 279 -5.81 9.17 -7.68
CA ALA A 279 -7.19 9.29 -8.17
C ALA A 279 -7.64 8.06 -8.96
N LEU A 280 -6.82 7.62 -9.90
CA LEU A 280 -7.07 6.42 -10.71
C LEU A 280 -7.05 5.13 -9.87
N SER A 281 -6.27 5.10 -8.80
CA SER A 281 -6.22 3.93 -7.91
C SER A 281 -7.49 3.74 -7.09
N VAL A 282 -8.23 4.82 -6.76
CA VAL A 282 -9.43 4.76 -5.91
C VAL A 282 -10.72 5.19 -6.63
N CYS A 283 -10.73 5.22 -7.96
CA CYS A 283 -11.87 5.69 -8.73
C CYS A 283 -13.04 4.70 -8.83
N GLN A 284 -12.81 3.40 -8.60
CA GLN A 284 -13.83 2.36 -8.65
C GLN A 284 -14.77 2.38 -7.44
N ILE A 285 -15.87 1.60 -7.54
CA ILE A 285 -16.80 1.38 -6.45
C ILE A 285 -16.30 0.18 -5.63
N GLY A 286 -16.52 0.20 -4.30
CA GLY A 286 -16.08 -0.84 -3.39
C GLY A 286 -17.15 -1.86 -3.05
N GLU A 287 -16.72 -2.93 -2.38
CA GLU A 287 -17.57 -4.03 -1.89
C GLU A 287 -18.59 -3.58 -0.86
N PHE A 288 -18.30 -2.58 -0.06
CA PHE A 288 -19.24 -2.07 0.94
C PHE A 288 -20.48 -1.40 0.31
N ALA A 289 -20.37 -0.89 -0.91
CA ALA A 289 -21.52 -0.38 -1.64
C ALA A 289 -22.56 -1.48 -1.89
N LEU A 290 -22.14 -2.74 -2.10
CA LEU A 290 -23.05 -3.88 -2.27
C LEU A 290 -23.88 -4.12 -1.01
N ALA A 291 -23.25 -4.07 0.16
CA ALA A 291 -23.92 -4.21 1.45
C ALA A 291 -24.91 -3.05 1.69
N VAL A 292 -24.51 -1.82 1.37
CA VAL A 292 -25.37 -0.63 1.45
C VAL A 292 -26.59 -0.78 0.56
N PHE A 293 -26.44 -1.15 -0.72
CA PHE A 293 -27.57 -1.33 -1.65
C PHE A 293 -28.47 -2.49 -1.24
N GLY A 294 -27.91 -3.59 -0.72
CA GLY A 294 -28.66 -4.70 -0.17
C GLY A 294 -29.53 -4.29 1.02
N LEU A 295 -28.95 -3.52 1.96
CA LEU A 295 -29.69 -3.04 3.13
C LEU A 295 -30.75 -2.00 2.74
N MET A 296 -30.43 -1.07 1.81
CA MET A 296 -31.44 -0.11 1.29
C MET A 296 -32.63 -0.82 0.67
N THR A 297 -32.40 -1.94 -0.06
CA THR A 297 -33.48 -2.74 -0.64
C THR A 297 -34.31 -3.42 0.45
N THR A 298 -33.67 -4.01 1.46
CA THR A 298 -34.35 -4.67 2.59
C THR A 298 -35.20 -3.68 3.39
N ARG A 299 -34.76 -2.41 3.47
CA ARG A 299 -35.48 -1.32 4.17
C ARG A 299 -36.47 -0.56 3.27
N ASN A 300 -36.70 -1.02 2.03
CA ASN A 300 -37.59 -0.40 1.03
C ASN A 300 -37.22 1.08 0.65
N LEU A 301 -35.94 1.47 0.83
CA LEU A 301 -35.42 2.74 0.36
C LEU A 301 -35.01 2.69 -1.11
N LEU A 302 -34.72 1.51 -1.65
CA LEU A 302 -34.32 1.31 -3.05
C LEU A 302 -35.08 0.13 -3.63
N ASP A 303 -35.63 0.28 -4.82
CA ASP A 303 -36.29 -0.82 -5.52
C ASP A 303 -35.28 -1.88 -6.00
N VAL A 304 -35.76 -3.12 -6.11
CA VAL A 304 -34.92 -4.27 -6.44
C VAL A 304 -34.22 -4.13 -7.80
N GLN A 305 -34.88 -3.54 -8.79
CA GLN A 305 -34.32 -3.41 -10.14
C GLN A 305 -33.16 -2.39 -10.16
N THR A 306 -33.35 -1.22 -9.54
CA THR A 306 -32.31 -0.20 -9.39
C THR A 306 -31.14 -0.72 -8.55
N ALA A 307 -31.42 -1.46 -7.47
CA ALA A 307 -30.38 -2.09 -6.66
C ALA A 307 -29.51 -3.06 -7.48
N GLN A 308 -30.12 -3.90 -8.33
CA GLN A 308 -29.38 -4.81 -9.21
C GLN A 308 -28.51 -4.06 -10.23
N ILE A 309 -28.96 -2.93 -10.75
CA ILE A 309 -28.16 -2.06 -11.65
C ILE A 309 -26.97 -1.49 -10.88
N PHE A 310 -27.16 -1.01 -9.65
CA PHE A 310 -26.09 -0.46 -8.82
C PHE A 310 -25.06 -1.52 -8.39
N ILE A 311 -25.54 -2.72 -8.01
CA ILE A 311 -24.68 -3.88 -7.72
C ILE A 311 -23.87 -4.26 -8.95
N ALA A 312 -24.50 -4.37 -10.13
CA ALA A 312 -23.80 -4.70 -11.36
C ALA A 312 -22.75 -3.64 -11.74
N ALA A 313 -23.09 -2.36 -11.61
CA ALA A 313 -22.16 -1.27 -11.85
C ALA A 313 -20.93 -1.34 -10.90
N SER A 314 -21.18 -1.66 -9.63
CA SER A 314 -20.11 -1.84 -8.63
C SER A 314 -19.16 -2.97 -9.02
N VAL A 315 -19.70 -4.15 -9.35
CA VAL A 315 -18.90 -5.32 -9.72
C VAL A 315 -18.11 -5.09 -11.01
N ILE A 316 -18.73 -4.48 -12.03
CA ILE A 316 -18.04 -4.16 -13.28
C ILE A 316 -16.90 -3.16 -13.04
N SER A 317 -17.11 -2.15 -12.19
CA SER A 317 -16.05 -1.19 -11.84
C SER A 317 -14.90 -1.87 -11.08
N MET A 318 -15.19 -2.79 -10.16
CA MET A 318 -14.19 -3.60 -9.46
C MET A 318 -13.39 -4.46 -10.45
N PHE A 319 -14.07 -5.10 -11.41
CA PHE A 319 -13.41 -5.91 -12.44
C PHE A 319 -12.49 -5.08 -13.34
N ALA A 320 -12.84 -3.83 -13.64
CA ALA A 320 -12.02 -2.91 -14.45
C ALA A 320 -10.75 -2.44 -13.70
N THR A 321 -10.74 -2.46 -12.38
CA THR A 321 -9.69 -1.87 -11.54
C THR A 321 -8.29 -2.43 -11.77
N PRO A 322 -8.05 -3.76 -11.80
CA PRO A 322 -6.70 -4.30 -12.03
C PRO A 322 -6.11 -3.86 -13.37
N PHE A 323 -6.96 -3.70 -14.41
CA PHE A 323 -6.52 -3.24 -15.72
C PHE A 323 -6.11 -1.77 -15.71
N ILE A 324 -6.81 -0.94 -14.95
CA ILE A 324 -6.46 0.47 -14.75
C ILE A 324 -5.15 0.59 -13.98
N LEU A 325 -5.03 -0.16 -12.87
CA LEU A 325 -3.83 -0.15 -12.03
C LEU A 325 -2.59 -0.65 -12.78
N LYS A 326 -2.74 -1.67 -13.64
CA LYS A 326 -1.65 -2.16 -14.49
C LYS A 326 -1.15 -1.09 -15.49
N LYS A 327 -2.04 -0.19 -15.95
CA LYS A 327 -1.71 0.89 -16.88
C LYS A 327 -1.58 2.26 -16.21
N LEU A 328 -1.40 2.29 -14.90
CA LEU A 328 -1.45 3.49 -14.09
C LEU A 328 -0.43 4.55 -14.54
N ASP A 329 0.79 4.12 -14.89
CA ASP A 329 1.84 5.02 -15.38
C ASP A 329 1.45 5.67 -16.71
N VAL A 330 0.97 4.89 -17.66
CA VAL A 330 0.55 5.36 -18.97
C VAL A 330 -0.64 6.35 -18.87
N LEU A 331 -1.59 6.05 -17.99
CA LEU A 331 -2.75 6.92 -17.78
C LEU A 331 -2.37 8.21 -17.05
N ALA A 332 -1.43 8.15 -16.11
CA ALA A 332 -0.93 9.33 -15.42
C ALA A 332 -0.11 10.23 -16.35
N ASP A 333 0.58 9.66 -17.34
CA ASP A 333 1.34 10.39 -18.37
C ASP A 333 0.44 11.22 -19.30
N LEU A 334 -0.85 10.90 -19.41
CA LEU A 334 -1.82 11.74 -20.11
C LEU A 334 -2.11 13.05 -19.37
N VAL A 335 -2.00 13.05 -18.05
CA VAL A 335 -2.27 14.24 -17.22
C VAL A 335 -1.01 15.09 -17.07
N GLU A 336 0.09 14.45 -16.84
CA GLU A 336 1.42 15.05 -16.76
C GLU A 336 2.37 13.99 -17.27
N ARG A 337 2.85 14.15 -18.49
CA ARG A 337 3.98 13.35 -18.93
C ARG A 337 5.07 13.53 -17.89
N GLU A 338 5.58 12.41 -17.40
CA GLU A 338 6.91 12.46 -16.83
C GLU A 338 7.73 13.08 -17.94
N VAL A 339 8.04 14.35 -17.79
CA VAL A 339 9.10 14.93 -18.56
C VAL A 339 10.25 14.04 -18.14
N VAL A 340 10.54 13.02 -18.95
CA VAL A 340 11.91 12.55 -19.07
C VAL A 340 12.57 13.84 -19.49
N VAL A 341 13.04 14.56 -18.48
CA VAL A 341 13.85 15.72 -18.71
C VAL A 341 14.97 15.12 -19.53
N GLU A 342 14.91 15.30 -20.85
CA GLU A 342 16.11 15.40 -21.67
C GLU A 342 16.86 16.62 -21.13
N SER A 343 16.99 16.64 -19.83
CA SER A 343 17.78 17.59 -19.12
C SER A 343 19.21 17.11 -19.27
N ASN A 344 20.08 18.05 -19.29
CA ASN A 344 21.50 17.89 -19.03
C ASN A 344 21.84 16.99 -17.81
N GLU A 345 20.86 16.24 -17.29
CA GLU A 345 20.85 15.42 -16.09
C GLU A 345 21.08 13.93 -16.37
N THR A 346 20.80 13.45 -17.60
CA THR A 346 21.26 12.12 -18.02
C THR A 346 22.76 12.14 -18.25
N LEU A 347 23.39 11.07 -17.83
CA LEU A 347 24.83 10.88 -18.06
C LEU A 347 25.09 10.96 -19.57
N LYS A 348 25.83 11.97 -20.02
CA LYS A 348 26.36 11.99 -21.37
C LYS A 348 27.58 11.08 -21.45
N PRO A 349 27.86 10.45 -22.59
CA PRO A 349 29.05 9.62 -22.77
C PRO A 349 30.29 10.40 -22.30
N GLN A 350 30.85 10.00 -21.19
CA GLN A 350 32.12 10.56 -20.67
C GLN A 350 33.20 9.52 -20.94
N LYS A 351 34.32 9.96 -21.52
CA LYS A 351 35.48 9.05 -21.68
C LYS A 351 36.25 8.99 -20.35
N LEU A 352 35.60 8.44 -19.32
CA LEU A 352 36.24 8.23 -18.02
C LEU A 352 36.90 6.84 -18.00
N LYS A 353 38.08 6.77 -17.40
CA LYS A 353 38.83 5.54 -17.18
C LYS A 353 39.28 5.46 -15.72
N ASN A 354 39.35 4.26 -15.21
CA ASN A 354 39.79 3.95 -13.85
C ASN A 354 39.02 4.74 -12.77
N HIS A 355 37.69 4.87 -12.97
CA HIS A 355 36.79 5.57 -12.05
C HIS A 355 35.94 4.55 -11.29
N ILE A 356 35.27 4.97 -10.20
CA ILE A 356 34.36 4.17 -9.43
C ILE A 356 32.93 4.55 -9.82
N VAL A 357 32.10 3.53 -10.11
CA VAL A 357 30.67 3.72 -10.37
C VAL A 357 29.87 3.34 -9.12
N VAL A 358 29.06 4.27 -8.61
CA VAL A 358 28.22 4.06 -7.44
C VAL A 358 26.76 4.00 -7.88
N PHE A 359 26.07 2.94 -7.53
CA PHE A 359 24.63 2.78 -7.81
C PHE A 359 23.82 3.01 -6.53
N GLY A 360 23.08 4.13 -6.51
CA GLY A 360 22.31 4.63 -5.38
C GLY A 360 22.98 5.81 -4.69
N TYR A 361 22.15 6.84 -4.38
CA TYR A 361 22.60 8.05 -3.67
C TYR A 361 21.74 8.27 -2.41
N ASP A 362 21.30 7.17 -1.78
CA ASP A 362 20.67 7.19 -0.46
C ASP A 362 21.72 7.54 0.63
N ARG A 363 21.37 7.38 1.90
CA ARG A 363 22.29 7.74 3.02
C ARG A 363 23.65 7.05 2.91
N LEU A 364 23.67 5.76 2.54
CA LEU A 364 24.90 5.02 2.37
C LEU A 364 25.69 5.52 1.14
N GLY A 365 25.01 5.76 0.03
CA GLY A 365 25.61 6.33 -1.19
C GLY A 365 26.25 7.69 -0.94
N GLN A 366 25.60 8.56 -0.17
CA GLN A 366 26.15 9.85 0.22
C GLN A 366 27.44 9.71 1.06
N GLU A 367 27.46 8.78 2.01
CA GLU A 367 28.66 8.53 2.83
C GLU A 367 29.80 7.94 1.99
N VAL A 368 29.50 7.01 1.07
CA VAL A 368 30.50 6.47 0.13
C VAL A 368 31.10 7.58 -0.71
N VAL A 369 30.28 8.47 -1.27
CA VAL A 369 30.72 9.61 -2.09
C VAL A 369 31.61 10.55 -1.29
N LEU A 370 31.26 10.83 -0.03
CA LEU A 370 32.08 11.66 0.86
C LEU A 370 33.49 11.07 1.01
N ARG A 371 33.59 9.75 1.24
CA ARG A 371 34.88 9.05 1.36
C ARG A 371 35.69 9.03 0.06
N LEU A 372 34.99 8.84 -1.08
CA LEU A 372 35.64 8.90 -2.40
C LEU A 372 36.23 10.28 -2.69
N LYS A 373 35.56 11.36 -2.28
CA LYS A 373 36.05 12.74 -2.38
C LYS A 373 37.30 12.95 -1.52
N GLU A 374 37.32 12.49 -0.28
CA GLU A 374 38.46 12.57 0.62
C GLU A 374 39.68 11.88 0.03
N THR A 375 39.53 10.77 -0.67
CA THR A 375 40.61 10.02 -1.33
C THR A 375 40.95 10.54 -2.72
N LYS A 376 40.24 11.57 -3.22
CA LYS A 376 40.41 12.18 -4.56
C LYS A 376 40.26 11.17 -5.70
N LEU A 377 39.50 10.12 -5.51
CA LEU A 377 39.22 9.15 -6.57
C LEU A 377 38.15 9.70 -7.52
N LEU A 378 38.29 9.40 -8.81
CA LEU A 378 37.26 9.72 -9.79
C LEU A 378 36.06 8.79 -9.57
N TYR A 379 34.86 9.36 -9.54
CA TYR A 379 33.64 8.61 -9.38
C TYR A 379 32.47 9.19 -10.18
N ILE A 380 31.52 8.33 -10.47
CA ILE A 380 30.19 8.66 -11.00
C ILE A 380 29.15 8.00 -10.11
N VAL A 381 28.08 8.72 -9.79
CA VAL A 381 26.93 8.17 -9.08
C VAL A 381 25.74 8.14 -10.02
N LEU A 382 25.02 7.03 -10.02
CA LEU A 382 23.77 6.86 -10.75
C LEU A 382 22.63 6.58 -9.76
N ASP A 383 21.60 7.39 -9.83
CA ASP A 383 20.35 7.17 -9.10
C ASP A 383 19.16 7.37 -10.03
N ASN A 384 18.04 6.70 -9.75
CA ASN A 384 16.79 6.86 -10.50
C ASN A 384 15.81 7.82 -9.82
N ASP A 385 16.14 8.33 -8.62
CA ASP A 385 15.36 9.34 -7.91
C ASP A 385 15.91 10.74 -8.23
N ILE A 386 15.11 11.51 -8.96
CA ILE A 386 15.44 12.90 -9.35
C ILE A 386 15.76 13.75 -8.13
N SER A 387 15.05 13.57 -7.01
CA SER A 387 15.27 14.36 -5.79
C SER A 387 16.65 14.11 -5.18
N LEU A 388 17.13 12.86 -5.23
CA LEU A 388 18.48 12.50 -4.78
C LEU A 388 19.54 13.03 -5.74
N VAL A 389 19.28 12.98 -7.05
CA VAL A 389 20.19 13.56 -8.07
C VAL A 389 20.32 15.07 -7.90
N GLU A 390 19.21 15.79 -7.72
CA GLU A 390 19.22 17.23 -7.45
C GLU A 390 19.98 17.55 -6.15
N LEU A 391 19.78 16.76 -5.10
CA LEU A 391 20.49 16.91 -3.84
C LEU A 391 22.01 16.77 -4.03
N GLY A 392 22.46 15.71 -4.73
CA GLY A 392 23.88 15.48 -4.98
C GLY A 392 24.51 16.62 -5.78
N ARG A 393 23.84 17.08 -6.81
CA ARG A 393 24.30 18.21 -7.63
C ARG A 393 24.35 19.52 -6.87
N SER A 394 23.39 19.79 -6.02
CA SER A 394 23.41 20.99 -5.17
C SER A 394 24.64 21.02 -4.25
N ARG A 395 25.22 19.85 -3.96
CA ARG A 395 26.46 19.67 -3.19
C ARG A 395 27.73 19.64 -4.06
N GLY A 396 27.57 19.84 -5.38
CA GLY A 396 28.70 19.80 -6.33
C GLY A 396 29.24 18.38 -6.56
N GLU A 397 28.39 17.35 -6.47
CA GLU A 397 28.78 15.95 -6.63
C GLU A 397 28.38 15.42 -8.02
N ASN A 398 29.12 14.44 -8.52
CA ASN A 398 28.90 13.84 -9.85
C ASN A 398 27.79 12.82 -9.82
N VAL A 399 26.55 13.29 -9.55
CA VAL A 399 25.34 12.45 -9.49
C VAL A 399 24.52 12.67 -10.73
N PHE A 400 24.12 11.57 -11.38
CA PHE A 400 23.38 11.58 -12.63
C PHE A 400 22.12 10.72 -12.53
N LEU A 401 21.08 11.16 -13.23
CA LEU A 401 19.86 10.37 -13.37
C LEU A 401 20.12 9.21 -14.32
N GLY A 402 19.84 7.99 -13.87
CA GLY A 402 19.99 6.81 -14.72
C GLY A 402 19.31 5.59 -14.12
N ASN A 403 18.67 4.81 -14.99
CA ASN A 403 18.16 3.49 -14.61
C ASN A 403 19.21 2.42 -14.93
N VAL A 404 19.85 1.89 -13.91
CA VAL A 404 20.95 0.91 -14.02
C VAL A 404 20.54 -0.38 -14.75
N LEU A 405 19.24 -0.67 -14.82
CA LEU A 405 18.73 -1.82 -15.55
C LEU A 405 18.71 -1.63 -17.08
N GLN A 406 18.99 -0.40 -17.55
CA GLN A 406 19.10 -0.08 -18.98
C GLN A 406 20.57 -0.16 -19.43
N SER A 407 20.82 -0.88 -20.53
CA SER A 407 22.17 -1.09 -21.06
C SER A 407 22.85 0.22 -21.47
N ASP A 408 22.09 1.16 -22.04
CA ASP A 408 22.58 2.48 -22.45
C ASP A 408 23.12 3.30 -21.25
N THR A 409 22.50 3.15 -20.07
CA THR A 409 22.97 3.79 -18.83
C THR A 409 24.32 3.24 -18.40
N LEU A 410 24.54 1.93 -18.51
CA LEU A 410 25.81 1.27 -18.17
C LEU A 410 26.92 1.66 -19.16
N GLU A 411 26.58 1.76 -20.44
CA GLU A 411 27.50 2.19 -21.50
C GLU A 411 27.93 3.66 -21.29
N ASN A 412 26.98 4.55 -21.03
CA ASN A 412 27.23 5.95 -20.76
C ASN A 412 28.05 6.17 -19.48
N ALA A 413 27.97 5.28 -18.51
CA ALA A 413 28.79 5.26 -17.30
C ALA A 413 30.18 4.68 -17.55
N CYS A 414 30.52 4.28 -18.78
CA CYS A 414 31.79 3.64 -19.15
C CYS A 414 32.14 2.46 -18.22
N LEU A 415 31.16 1.59 -17.97
CA LEU A 415 31.30 0.52 -16.99
C LEU A 415 32.49 -0.40 -17.29
N ASN A 416 32.80 -0.65 -18.56
CA ASN A 416 33.93 -1.48 -18.99
C ASN A 416 35.31 -0.87 -18.67
N ASP A 417 35.40 0.45 -18.54
CA ASP A 417 36.63 1.21 -18.21
C ASP A 417 36.68 1.60 -16.71
N ALA A 418 35.68 1.18 -15.91
CA ALA A 418 35.63 1.51 -14.50
C ALA A 418 36.54 0.57 -13.67
N ALA A 419 37.09 1.07 -12.58
CA ALA A 419 37.93 0.31 -11.66
C ALA A 419 37.11 -0.63 -10.77
N ALA A 420 35.97 -0.14 -10.29
CA ALA A 420 35.05 -0.90 -9.44
C ALA A 420 33.62 -0.33 -9.51
N VAL A 421 32.67 -1.17 -9.13
CA VAL A 421 31.27 -0.80 -8.93
C VAL A 421 30.92 -0.97 -7.45
N ILE A 422 30.17 -0.02 -6.89
CA ILE A 422 29.64 -0.09 -5.53
C ILE A 422 28.11 0.02 -5.60
N ILE A 423 27.40 -0.97 -5.10
CA ILE A 423 25.92 -0.97 -5.04
C ILE A 423 25.50 -0.62 -3.62
N THR A 424 24.91 0.56 -3.43
CA THR A 424 24.45 1.09 -2.14
C THR A 424 22.95 1.04 -1.97
N VAL A 425 22.21 0.58 -3.00
CA VAL A 425 20.75 0.48 -3.01
C VAL A 425 20.27 -0.40 -1.84
N SER A 426 19.25 0.06 -1.12
CA SER A 426 18.77 -0.61 0.11
C SER A 426 17.78 -1.77 -0.14
N ASN A 427 17.13 -1.83 -1.31
CA ASN A 427 16.17 -2.88 -1.66
C ASN A 427 16.90 -4.11 -2.23
N GLU A 428 16.83 -5.25 -1.53
CA GLU A 428 17.55 -6.49 -1.87
C GLU A 428 17.19 -7.05 -3.24
N GLN A 429 15.90 -7.10 -3.60
CA GLN A 429 15.45 -7.58 -4.91
C GLN A 429 16.02 -6.73 -6.05
N ARG A 430 16.14 -5.42 -5.80
CA ARG A 430 16.70 -4.50 -6.77
C ARG A 430 18.22 -4.64 -6.87
N VAL A 431 18.90 -4.90 -5.76
CA VAL A 431 20.33 -5.21 -5.73
C VAL A 431 20.63 -6.46 -6.55
N GLU A 432 19.83 -7.51 -6.39
CA GLU A 432 19.94 -8.74 -7.17
C GLU A 432 19.76 -8.50 -8.68
N LEU A 433 18.72 -7.76 -9.08
CA LEU A 433 18.49 -7.40 -10.49
C LEU A 433 19.64 -6.57 -11.07
N ILE A 434 20.21 -5.64 -10.29
CA ILE A 434 21.36 -4.83 -10.71
C ILE A 434 22.59 -5.72 -10.87
N ALA A 435 22.87 -6.58 -9.91
CA ALA A 435 24.01 -7.49 -9.94
C ALA A 435 23.93 -8.46 -11.15
N GLN A 436 22.74 -9.02 -11.40
CA GLN A 436 22.49 -9.85 -12.57
C GLN A 436 22.69 -9.06 -13.87
N LYS A 437 22.18 -7.81 -13.93
CA LYS A 437 22.36 -6.95 -15.11
C LYS A 437 23.83 -6.62 -15.40
N ILE A 438 24.64 -6.39 -14.36
CA ILE A 438 26.09 -6.17 -14.51
C ILE A 438 26.77 -7.44 -15.05
N LYS A 439 26.40 -8.62 -14.52
CA LYS A 439 26.88 -9.91 -15.00
C LYS A 439 26.53 -10.13 -16.48
N ASP A 440 25.27 -9.90 -16.86
CA ASP A 440 24.77 -10.07 -18.22
C ASP A 440 25.40 -9.06 -19.21
N TYR A 441 25.78 -7.87 -18.72
CA TYR A 441 26.49 -6.88 -19.50
C TYR A 441 27.91 -7.34 -19.88
N GLY A 442 28.42 -8.38 -19.20
CA GLY A 442 29.70 -9.00 -19.51
C GLY A 442 30.92 -8.21 -19.04
N ALA A 443 30.74 -7.19 -18.21
CA ALA A 443 31.85 -6.42 -17.65
C ALA A 443 32.60 -7.27 -16.60
N ASN A 444 33.89 -7.50 -16.81
CA ASN A 444 34.76 -8.17 -15.85
C ASN A 444 35.25 -7.16 -14.79
N ILE A 445 34.31 -6.62 -14.01
CA ILE A 445 34.57 -5.54 -13.06
C ILE A 445 34.32 -6.00 -11.63
N GLN A 446 35.16 -5.56 -10.71
CA GLN A 446 34.96 -5.80 -9.28
C GLN A 446 33.71 -5.07 -8.79
N THR A 447 32.73 -5.82 -8.33
CA THR A 447 31.45 -5.28 -7.87
C THR A 447 31.28 -5.54 -6.37
N ILE A 448 31.16 -4.45 -5.62
CA ILE A 448 31.01 -4.48 -4.17
C ILE A 448 29.54 -4.29 -3.83
N ILE A 449 28.96 -5.22 -3.09
CA ILE A 449 27.54 -5.26 -2.74
C ILE A 449 27.40 -5.24 -1.23
N LYS A 450 26.55 -4.36 -0.72
CA LYS A 450 26.08 -4.41 0.66
C LYS A 450 25.12 -5.58 0.85
N ALA A 451 25.38 -6.48 1.76
CA ALA A 451 24.50 -7.58 2.15
C ALA A 451 23.90 -7.34 3.54
N ASN A 452 22.60 -7.54 3.70
CA ASN A 452 21.88 -7.52 4.97
C ASN A 452 21.69 -8.98 5.42
N GLY A 453 22.43 -9.41 6.47
CA GLY A 453 22.29 -10.74 7.05
C GLY A 453 23.04 -11.89 6.32
N GLU A 454 23.00 -13.09 6.92
CA GLU A 454 23.68 -14.29 6.37
C GLU A 454 22.88 -15.03 5.27
N GLY A 455 21.57 -14.74 5.13
CA GLY A 455 20.68 -15.47 4.23
C GLY A 455 20.94 -15.27 2.72
N ASN A 456 21.69 -14.24 2.35
CA ASN A 456 21.89 -13.88 0.93
C ASN A 456 23.14 -14.51 0.29
N LYS A 457 23.93 -15.30 1.01
CA LYS A 457 25.14 -15.93 0.46
C LYS A 457 24.83 -16.90 -0.67
N ASP A 458 23.72 -17.61 -0.61
CA ASP A 458 23.35 -18.62 -1.61
C ASP A 458 22.91 -17.98 -2.94
N ILE A 459 22.17 -16.89 -2.88
CA ILE A 459 21.67 -16.15 -4.05
C ILE A 459 22.83 -15.48 -4.82
N PHE A 460 23.78 -14.91 -4.09
CA PHE A 460 24.92 -14.20 -4.68
C PHE A 460 26.11 -15.12 -5.00
N GLY A 461 26.14 -16.36 -4.50
CA GLY A 461 27.17 -17.35 -4.80
C GLY A 461 27.24 -17.74 -6.29
N GLU A 462 26.14 -17.63 -7.01
CA GLU A 462 26.04 -17.88 -8.44
C GLU A 462 26.53 -16.73 -9.35
N LEU A 463 26.77 -15.53 -8.78
CA LEU A 463 27.15 -14.36 -9.57
C LEU A 463 28.59 -14.40 -10.09
N GLY A 464 29.50 -15.09 -9.40
CA GLY A 464 30.89 -15.25 -9.83
C GLY A 464 31.92 -14.52 -8.95
N ALA A 465 33.21 -14.77 -9.18
CA ALA A 465 34.32 -14.33 -8.32
C ALA A 465 34.56 -12.81 -8.26
N ASN A 466 33.95 -12.04 -9.16
CA ASN A 466 34.10 -10.58 -9.21
C ASN A 466 33.12 -9.83 -8.29
N PHE A 467 32.22 -10.55 -7.62
CA PHE A 467 31.23 -9.96 -6.73
C PHE A 467 31.65 -10.14 -5.27
N HIS A 468 31.86 -9.03 -4.57
CA HIS A 468 32.28 -8.99 -3.18
C HIS A 468 31.12 -8.55 -2.29
N LEU A 469 30.63 -9.47 -1.46
CA LEU A 469 29.58 -9.20 -0.49
C LEU A 469 30.17 -8.68 0.81
N ILE A 470 29.71 -7.50 1.24
CA ILE A 470 30.10 -6.89 2.52
C ILE A 470 28.86 -6.90 3.45
N SER A 471 28.95 -7.70 4.53
CA SER A 471 27.94 -7.72 5.60
C SER A 471 28.06 -6.45 6.44
N GLU A 472 26.99 -5.71 6.57
CA GLU A 472 26.90 -4.50 7.37
C GLU A 472 27.20 -4.78 8.84
N GLU A 473 26.64 -5.88 9.40
CA GLU A 473 26.84 -6.26 10.78
C GLU A 473 28.32 -6.61 11.07
N ARG A 474 28.95 -7.30 10.14
CA ARG A 474 30.36 -7.72 10.29
C ARG A 474 31.32 -6.52 10.28
N VAL A 475 31.07 -5.58 9.38
CA VAL A 475 31.87 -4.33 9.30
C VAL A 475 31.64 -3.49 10.54
N MET A 476 30.38 -3.32 10.94
CA MET A 476 30.01 -2.54 12.11
C MET A 476 30.64 -3.15 13.40
N ALA A 477 30.52 -4.47 13.58
CA ALA A 477 31.11 -5.17 14.73
C ALA A 477 32.63 -4.99 14.78
N LYS A 478 33.30 -5.10 13.62
CA LYS A 478 34.77 -4.90 13.52
C LYS A 478 35.15 -3.46 13.91
N THR A 479 34.42 -2.47 13.42
CA THR A 479 34.65 -1.05 13.72
C THR A 479 34.41 -0.75 15.19
N LEU A 480 33.31 -1.23 15.77
CA LEU A 480 32.99 -1.03 17.19
C LEU A 480 34.05 -1.64 18.12
N VAL A 481 34.53 -2.85 17.79
CA VAL A 481 35.61 -3.48 18.56
C VAL A 481 36.92 -2.69 18.43
N HIS A 482 37.23 -2.19 17.24
CA HIS A 482 38.44 -1.38 17.02
C HIS A 482 38.40 -0.08 17.84
N GLU A 483 37.31 0.65 17.81
CA GLU A 483 37.13 1.87 18.62
C GLU A 483 37.19 1.56 20.13
N ALA A 484 36.55 0.49 20.56
CA ALA A 484 36.60 0.07 21.97
C ALA A 484 38.05 -0.27 22.44
N LEU A 485 38.85 -0.90 21.58
CA LEU A 485 40.25 -1.18 21.85
C LEU A 485 41.10 0.11 21.91
N GLN A 486 40.85 1.08 21.02
CA GLN A 486 41.53 2.38 21.09
C GLN A 486 41.18 3.12 22.39
N CYS A 487 39.91 3.17 22.78
CA CYS A 487 39.49 3.75 24.06
C CYS A 487 40.17 3.08 25.26
N LYS A 488 40.34 1.75 25.22
CA LYS A 488 41.07 1.03 26.28
C LYS A 488 42.53 1.41 26.33
N ILE A 489 43.21 1.48 25.17
CA ILE A 489 44.61 1.88 25.09
C ILE A 489 44.80 3.30 25.62
N ASP A 490 43.95 4.25 25.24
CA ASP A 490 43.98 5.62 25.72
C ASP A 490 43.74 5.75 27.24
N HIS A 491 42.92 4.85 27.81
CA HIS A 491 42.69 4.79 29.24
C HIS A 491 43.93 4.23 29.99
N ASP A 492 44.55 3.16 29.46
CA ASP A 492 45.73 2.54 30.06
C ASP A 492 47.00 3.45 29.94
N VAL A 493 47.03 4.38 28.98
CA VAL A 493 48.12 5.38 28.83
C VAL A 493 47.93 6.57 29.80
N ARG A 494 46.68 6.83 30.24
CA ARG A 494 46.38 7.95 31.17
C ARG A 494 46.34 7.52 32.66
N ALA A 495 46.33 6.22 32.94
CA ALA A 495 46.43 5.62 34.26
C ALA A 495 47.89 5.32 34.65
#